data_8721b5f3cad82b176d67cf5f31d4ce03
#
_entry.id   8721b5f3cad82b176d67cf5f31d4ce03
#
_cell.length_a   1.000
_cell.length_b   1.000
_cell.length_c   1.000
_cell.angle_alpha   90.00
_cell.angle_beta   90.00
_cell.angle_gamma   90.00
#
_symmetry.space_group_name_H-M   'P 1'
#
loop_
_entity.id
_entity.type
_entity.pdbx_description
1 polymer ?
#
loop_
_entity_poly.entity_id
_entity_poly.type
_entity_poly.pdbx_seq_one_letter_code
_entity_poly.pdbx_strand_id
1 'polypeptide(L)'
;MAATKSAYWTSRSIEKFPLQDTAQVTSTFSRRMRVRLSNGSSVQARIKGKRQRPVCGDEVFVEPIAGESEWLITGIGARRNELTRPNRRGEAEVLAANIDQLCAVAAPTPKPDWFIIDRYLGAAELMGVRGIVIVNKTDLVSESDALSADVSEAATDYGRIGY
;
A
#
# COMPACT_ATOMS: atom_id res chain seq x y z
N MET A 1 24.65 16.89 -63.61
CA MET A 1 25.55 16.50 -62.51
C MET A 1 25.08 17.12 -61.20
N ALA A 2 24.35 16.37 -60.39
CA ALA A 2 23.84 16.82 -59.09
C ALA A 2 24.57 16.09 -58.00
N ALA A 3 25.29 16.81 -57.14
CA ALA A 3 26.05 16.26 -56.04
C ALA A 3 25.17 16.06 -54.82
N THR A 4 25.03 14.78 -54.41
CA THR A 4 24.31 14.32 -53.26
C THR A 4 25.08 14.72 -51.96
N LYS A 5 24.50 15.60 -51.14
CA LYS A 5 25.02 15.93 -49.82
C LYS A 5 24.60 14.81 -48.85
N SER A 6 25.61 13.98 -48.45
CA SER A 6 25.50 13.03 -47.36
C SER A 6 25.31 13.81 -46.04
N ALA A 7 24.19 13.60 -45.36
CA ALA A 7 23.95 14.13 -44.04
C ALA A 7 24.65 13.23 -43.00
N TYR A 8 25.72 13.73 -42.39
CA TYR A 8 26.39 13.10 -41.22
C TYR A 8 25.44 13.28 -40.02
N TRP A 9 24.85 12.21 -39.58
CA TRP A 9 24.25 12.12 -38.23
C TRP A 9 25.40 12.08 -37.22
N THR A 10 25.69 13.20 -36.61
CA THR A 10 26.54 13.26 -35.42
C THR A 10 25.77 12.58 -34.28
N SER A 11 26.36 11.51 -33.72
CA SER A 11 25.90 10.82 -32.52
C SER A 11 25.87 11.84 -31.35
N ARG A 12 24.74 12.50 -31.16
CA ARG A 12 24.48 13.20 -29.91
C ARG A 12 24.43 12.16 -28.80
N SER A 13 25.31 12.34 -27.84
CA SER A 13 25.38 11.61 -26.58
C SER A 13 23.97 11.29 -26.09
N ILE A 14 23.67 10.01 -25.99
CA ILE A 14 22.52 9.54 -25.22
C ILE A 14 22.84 9.96 -23.80
N GLU A 15 22.25 11.06 -23.35
CA GLU A 15 22.24 11.42 -21.93
C GLU A 15 21.69 10.20 -21.21
N LYS A 16 22.56 9.58 -20.42
CA LYS A 16 22.26 8.48 -19.56
C LYS A 16 21.30 9.02 -18.51
N PHE A 17 19.97 8.93 -18.79
CA PHE A 17 18.99 9.10 -17.72
C PHE A 17 19.41 8.15 -16.62
N PRO A 18 19.60 8.62 -15.38
CA PRO A 18 19.89 7.72 -14.29
C PRO A 18 18.78 6.67 -14.29
N LEU A 19 19.20 5.37 -14.30
CA LEU A 19 18.28 4.26 -14.16
C LEU A 19 17.47 4.51 -12.87
N GLN A 20 16.24 4.98 -13.03
CA GLN A 20 15.32 5.09 -11.92
C GLN A 20 14.99 3.67 -11.48
N ASP A 21 15.47 3.32 -10.29
CA ASP A 21 15.08 2.06 -9.68
C ASP A 21 13.62 2.16 -9.22
N THR A 22 12.90 1.04 -9.32
CA THR A 22 11.57 0.91 -8.75
C THR A 22 11.67 0.25 -7.38
N ALA A 23 10.85 0.70 -6.45
CA ALA A 23 10.80 0.19 -5.10
C ALA A 23 9.37 0.16 -4.57
N GLN A 24 9.09 -0.69 -3.59
CA GLN A 24 7.81 -0.75 -2.92
C GLN A 24 7.90 -0.10 -1.54
N VAL A 25 6.97 0.77 -1.21
CA VAL A 25 6.86 1.36 0.13
C VAL A 25 6.34 0.29 1.10
N THR A 26 7.17 -0.05 2.11
CA THR A 26 6.83 -1.06 3.13
C THR A 26 6.42 -0.45 4.45
N SER A 27 6.84 0.78 4.75
CA SER A 27 6.36 1.54 5.90
C SER A 27 6.57 3.04 5.73
N THR A 28 5.73 3.82 6.40
CA THR A 28 5.75 5.28 6.35
C THR A 28 5.93 5.84 7.76
N PHE A 29 6.90 6.74 7.95
CA PHE A 29 7.19 7.41 9.22
C PHE A 29 7.28 8.92 8.97
N SER A 30 6.19 9.63 9.11
CA SER A 30 6.15 11.07 8.88
C SER A 30 6.72 11.48 7.50
N ARG A 31 8.00 11.87 7.44
CA ARG A 31 8.68 12.30 6.20
C ARG A 31 9.65 11.27 5.64
N ARG A 32 9.88 10.19 6.36
CA ARG A 32 10.77 9.08 5.96
C ARG A 32 9.94 7.85 5.70
N MET A 33 10.38 7.06 4.76
CA MET A 33 9.75 5.81 4.36
C MET A 33 10.80 4.73 4.30
N ARG A 34 10.38 3.51 4.58
CA ARG A 34 11.17 2.35 4.23
C ARG A 34 10.65 1.81 2.91
N VAL A 35 11.55 1.62 1.98
CA VAL A 35 11.22 1.05 0.67
C VAL A 35 12.05 -0.21 0.44
N ARG A 36 11.47 -1.17 -0.25
CA ARG A 36 12.12 -2.40 -0.68
C ARG A 36 12.45 -2.27 -2.16
N LEU A 37 13.73 -2.30 -2.49
CA LEU A 37 14.22 -2.23 -3.86
C LEU A 37 13.94 -3.54 -4.62
N SER A 38 14.07 -3.51 -5.94
CA SER A 38 13.89 -4.66 -6.84
C SER A 38 14.83 -5.85 -6.50
N ASN A 39 16.01 -5.57 -5.94
CA ASN A 39 16.94 -6.59 -5.47
C ASN A 39 16.60 -7.19 -4.09
N GLY A 40 15.46 -6.80 -3.48
CA GLY A 40 15.00 -7.26 -2.17
C GLY A 40 15.59 -6.51 -0.97
N SER A 41 16.57 -5.63 -1.15
CA SER A 41 17.13 -4.85 -0.05
C SER A 41 16.16 -3.76 0.41
N SER A 42 16.21 -3.42 1.72
CA SER A 42 15.40 -2.36 2.30
C SER A 42 16.25 -1.15 2.61
N VAL A 43 15.81 0.01 2.15
CA VAL A 43 16.50 1.28 2.36
C VAL A 43 15.54 2.32 2.93
N GLN A 44 16.10 3.35 3.57
CA GLN A 44 15.34 4.53 3.95
C GLN A 44 15.28 5.49 2.77
N ALA A 45 14.11 6.08 2.55
CA ALA A 45 13.89 7.05 1.50
C ALA A 45 13.10 8.26 2.01
N ARG A 46 13.35 9.41 1.39
CA ARG A 46 12.58 10.65 1.62
C ARG A 46 11.94 11.13 0.33
N ILE A 47 10.86 11.90 0.45
CA ILE A 47 10.10 12.37 -0.71
C ILE A 47 10.74 13.65 -1.26
N LYS A 48 10.81 13.74 -2.59
CA LYS A 48 11.14 14.98 -3.30
C LYS A 48 9.91 15.91 -3.33
N GLY A 49 9.97 17.00 -2.56
CA GLY A 49 8.89 18.00 -2.55
C GLY A 49 7.76 17.71 -1.55
N LYS A 50 6.63 18.44 -1.69
CA LYS A 50 5.50 18.43 -0.73
C LYS A 50 4.19 17.85 -1.30
N ARG A 51 4.11 17.64 -2.61
CA ARG A 51 2.85 17.29 -3.30
C ARG A 51 2.49 15.80 -3.23
N GLN A 52 3.47 14.95 -3.15
CA GLN A 52 3.25 13.49 -3.16
C GLN A 52 3.21 12.95 -1.75
N ARG A 53 2.31 12.02 -1.49
CA ARG A 53 2.20 11.31 -0.21
C ARG A 53 2.13 9.82 -0.50
N PRO A 54 3.28 9.15 -0.67
CA PRO A 54 3.30 7.70 -0.80
C PRO A 54 2.76 7.04 0.47
N VAL A 55 2.06 5.93 0.28
CA VAL A 55 1.51 5.09 1.36
C VAL A 55 2.09 3.69 1.26
N CYS A 56 1.88 2.86 2.28
CA CYS A 56 2.28 1.46 2.23
C CYS A 56 1.65 0.77 1.00
N GLY A 57 2.45 -0.04 0.30
CA GLY A 57 2.05 -0.72 -0.92
C GLY A 57 2.31 0.05 -2.23
N ASP A 58 2.55 1.36 -2.18
CA ASP A 58 2.89 2.12 -3.38
C ASP A 58 4.17 1.60 -4.04
N GLU A 59 4.14 1.48 -5.36
CA GLU A 59 5.34 1.40 -6.18
C GLU A 59 5.85 2.81 -6.41
N VAL A 60 7.13 3.03 -6.17
CA VAL A 60 7.77 4.36 -6.25
C VAL A 60 9.02 4.30 -7.10
N PHE A 61 9.31 5.40 -7.76
CA PHE A 61 10.58 5.61 -8.44
C PHE A 61 11.57 6.22 -7.46
N VAL A 62 12.76 5.64 -7.37
CA VAL A 62 13.78 6.02 -6.39
C VAL A 62 15.13 6.23 -7.03
N GLU A 63 15.93 7.12 -6.45
CA GLU A 63 17.31 7.36 -6.83
C GLU A 63 18.20 7.49 -5.58
N PRO A 64 19.45 6.98 -5.60
CA PRO A 64 20.36 7.16 -4.48
C PRO A 64 20.78 8.61 -4.37
N ILE A 65 20.97 9.09 -3.14
CA ILE A 65 21.48 10.44 -2.88
C ILE A 65 23.00 10.35 -2.72
N ALA A 66 23.75 11.10 -3.54
CA ALA A 66 25.20 11.08 -3.50
C ALA A 66 25.73 11.47 -2.11
N GLY A 67 26.54 10.60 -1.50
CA GLY A 67 27.11 10.81 -0.17
C GLY A 67 26.19 10.55 1.01
N GLU A 68 24.96 10.08 0.79
CA GLU A 68 24.01 9.72 1.83
C GLU A 68 23.64 8.22 1.77
N SER A 69 23.19 7.68 2.90
CA SER A 69 22.60 6.33 2.94
C SER A 69 21.10 6.32 2.62
N GLU A 70 20.49 7.49 2.54
CA GLU A 70 19.08 7.67 2.19
C GLU A 70 18.89 7.77 0.67
N TRP A 71 17.74 7.33 0.21
CA TRP A 71 17.30 7.43 -1.18
C TRP A 71 16.24 8.52 -1.34
N LEU A 72 16.05 8.99 -2.56
CA LEU A 72 15.05 10.00 -2.89
C LEU A 72 13.93 9.36 -3.69
N ILE A 73 12.69 9.51 -3.21
CA ILE A 73 11.49 9.16 -3.97
C ILE A 73 11.19 10.33 -4.93
N THR A 74 11.24 10.04 -6.21
CA THR A 74 11.03 11.02 -7.28
C THR A 74 9.64 10.99 -7.87
N GLY A 75 8.93 9.85 -7.72
CA GLY A 75 7.57 9.67 -8.22
C GLY A 75 6.86 8.48 -7.60
N ILE A 76 5.53 8.42 -7.78
CA ILE A 76 4.67 7.30 -7.39
C ILE A 76 4.16 6.69 -8.69
N GLY A 77 4.23 5.36 -8.78
CA GLY A 77 3.65 4.57 -9.87
C GLY A 77 2.12 4.57 -9.86
N ALA A 78 1.52 4.01 -10.90
CA ALA A 78 0.07 3.84 -10.96
C ALA A 78 -0.40 2.83 -9.90
N ARG A 79 -1.46 3.17 -9.17
CA ARG A 79 -2.10 2.28 -8.20
C ARG A 79 -3.10 1.38 -8.91
N ARG A 80 -3.11 0.08 -8.56
CA ARG A 80 -4.14 -0.87 -9.00
C ARG A 80 -5.45 -0.65 -8.24
N ASN A 81 -5.33 -0.41 -6.94
CA ASN A 81 -6.40 -0.10 -6.01
C ASN A 81 -5.85 0.70 -4.83
N GLU A 82 -6.75 1.28 -4.04
CA GLU A 82 -6.38 2.03 -2.85
C GLU A 82 -7.48 1.93 -1.78
N LEU A 83 -7.06 1.74 -0.53
CA LEU A 83 -7.94 1.81 0.63
C LEU A 83 -7.97 3.25 1.14
N THR A 84 -9.16 3.84 1.18
CA THR A 84 -9.36 5.22 1.63
C THR A 84 -10.25 5.29 2.85
N ARG A 85 -10.07 6.34 3.64
CA ARG A 85 -11.02 6.75 4.69
C ARG A 85 -11.21 8.26 4.65
N PRO A 86 -12.35 8.79 5.13
CA PRO A 86 -12.49 10.21 5.34
C PRO A 86 -11.56 10.68 6.47
N ASN A 87 -10.85 11.77 6.25
CA ASN A 87 -10.08 12.46 7.28
C ASN A 87 -11.02 13.33 8.14
N ARG A 88 -10.46 14.08 9.12
CA ARG A 88 -11.26 14.97 10.00
C ARG A 88 -11.97 16.08 9.26
N ARG A 89 -11.62 16.38 8.01
CA ARG A 89 -12.25 17.38 7.15
C ARG A 89 -13.24 16.77 6.16
N GLY A 90 -13.46 15.45 6.22
CA GLY A 90 -14.30 14.73 5.27
C GLY A 90 -13.65 14.44 3.91
N GLU A 91 -12.37 14.79 3.72
CA GLU A 91 -11.63 14.51 2.48
C GLU A 91 -11.14 13.06 2.48
N ALA A 92 -11.13 12.42 1.31
CA ALA A 92 -10.58 11.06 1.18
C ALA A 92 -9.07 11.05 1.47
N GLU A 93 -8.65 10.25 2.43
CA GLU A 93 -7.26 10.01 2.78
C GLU A 93 -6.92 8.56 2.41
N VAL A 94 -5.89 8.37 1.57
CA VAL A 94 -5.42 7.03 1.20
C VAL A 94 -4.60 6.46 2.35
N LEU A 95 -4.94 5.25 2.78
CA LEU A 95 -4.27 4.53 3.86
C LEU A 95 -3.22 3.54 3.35
N ALA A 96 -3.56 2.82 2.28
CA ALA A 96 -2.70 1.81 1.65
C ALA A 96 -3.07 1.69 0.17
N ALA A 97 -2.15 1.18 -0.64
CA ALA A 97 -2.33 0.99 -2.08
C ALA A 97 -1.84 -0.39 -2.52
N ASN A 98 -2.23 -0.82 -3.72
CA ASN A 98 -1.83 -2.07 -4.35
C ASN A 98 -2.07 -3.30 -3.45
N ILE A 99 -3.22 -3.31 -2.79
CA ILE A 99 -3.64 -4.34 -1.85
C ILE A 99 -4.04 -5.59 -2.63
N ASP A 100 -3.58 -6.76 -2.20
CA ASP A 100 -3.97 -8.06 -2.75
C ASP A 100 -5.06 -8.72 -1.91
N GLN A 101 -5.06 -8.44 -0.60
CA GLN A 101 -6.00 -9.00 0.35
C GLN A 101 -6.22 -8.05 1.53
N LEU A 102 -7.46 -7.96 2.01
CA LEU A 102 -7.82 -7.17 3.18
C LEU A 102 -8.22 -8.11 4.32
N CYS A 103 -7.47 -8.06 5.42
CA CYS A 103 -7.77 -8.82 6.62
C CYS A 103 -8.35 -7.89 7.70
N ALA A 104 -9.64 -8.06 8.00
CA ALA A 104 -10.29 -7.37 9.11
C ALA A 104 -10.09 -8.21 10.39
N VAL A 105 -9.36 -7.67 11.37
CA VAL A 105 -9.04 -8.39 12.60
C VAL A 105 -9.97 -7.94 13.72
N ALA A 106 -10.76 -8.87 14.23
CA ALA A 106 -11.57 -8.72 15.43
C ALA A 106 -10.88 -9.39 16.63
N ALA A 107 -11.19 -8.92 17.84
CA ALA A 107 -10.79 -9.58 19.08
C ALA A 107 -11.97 -9.52 20.07
N PRO A 108 -12.11 -10.48 20.99
CA PRO A 108 -13.17 -10.46 21.99
C PRO A 108 -13.14 -9.22 22.89
N THR A 109 -11.95 -8.70 23.14
CA THR A 109 -11.75 -7.52 23.98
C THR A 109 -10.81 -6.51 23.29
N PRO A 110 -11.25 -5.24 23.10
CA PRO A 110 -12.61 -4.74 23.34
C PRO A 110 -13.64 -5.41 22.42
N LYS A 111 -14.93 -5.40 22.80
CA LYS A 111 -16.03 -5.98 22.00
C LYS A 111 -15.93 -5.50 20.55
N PRO A 112 -16.01 -6.39 19.56
CA PRO A 112 -15.93 -6.01 18.15
C PRO A 112 -17.12 -5.14 17.75
N ASP A 113 -16.86 -4.15 16.93
CA ASP A 113 -17.89 -3.43 16.18
C ASP A 113 -18.00 -4.08 14.79
N TRP A 114 -18.95 -4.99 14.64
CA TRP A 114 -19.17 -5.74 13.40
C TRP A 114 -19.51 -4.83 12.23
N PHE A 115 -20.17 -3.69 12.48
CA PHE A 115 -20.45 -2.71 11.43
C PHE A 115 -19.17 -2.11 10.82
N ILE A 116 -18.12 -1.91 11.63
CA ILE A 116 -16.82 -1.49 11.11
C ILE A 116 -16.19 -2.58 10.25
N ILE A 117 -16.32 -3.85 10.65
CA ILE A 117 -15.83 -4.99 9.88
C ILE A 117 -16.54 -5.07 8.53
N ASP A 118 -17.89 -4.98 8.52
CA ASP A 118 -18.69 -4.95 7.29
C ASP A 118 -18.25 -3.84 6.32
N ARG A 119 -17.94 -2.66 6.85
CA ARG A 119 -17.43 -1.55 6.04
C ARG A 119 -16.10 -1.86 5.39
N TYR A 120 -15.18 -2.54 6.09
CA TYR A 120 -13.90 -2.95 5.51
C TYR A 120 -14.09 -4.06 4.49
N LEU A 121 -14.98 -5.01 4.72
CA LEU A 121 -15.29 -6.05 3.73
C LEU A 121 -15.93 -5.45 2.48
N GLY A 122 -16.89 -4.52 2.65
CA GLY A 122 -17.45 -3.76 1.52
C GLY A 122 -16.40 -2.96 0.75
N ALA A 123 -15.38 -2.41 1.43
CA ALA A 123 -14.26 -1.75 0.77
C ALA A 123 -13.40 -2.75 -0.02
N ALA A 124 -13.19 -3.97 0.49
CA ALA A 124 -12.49 -5.04 -0.23
C ALA A 124 -13.22 -5.41 -1.52
N GLU A 125 -14.54 -5.59 -1.46
CA GLU A 125 -15.38 -5.84 -2.63
C GLU A 125 -15.24 -4.73 -3.69
N LEU A 126 -15.37 -3.46 -3.27
CA LEU A 126 -15.22 -2.31 -4.16
C LEU A 126 -13.83 -2.22 -4.82
N MET A 127 -12.79 -2.68 -4.12
CA MET A 127 -11.43 -2.74 -4.65
C MET A 127 -11.18 -3.97 -5.53
N GLY A 128 -12.11 -4.94 -5.56
CA GLY A 128 -11.93 -6.21 -6.25
C GLY A 128 -10.87 -7.11 -5.61
N VAL A 129 -10.68 -7.02 -4.28
CA VAL A 129 -9.72 -7.84 -3.54
C VAL A 129 -10.43 -8.76 -2.56
N ARG A 130 -9.77 -9.85 -2.19
CA ARG A 130 -10.33 -10.78 -1.21
C ARG A 130 -10.37 -10.15 0.18
N GLY A 131 -11.57 -10.12 0.81
CA GLY A 131 -11.76 -9.84 2.22
C GLY A 131 -11.60 -11.12 3.06
N ILE A 132 -11.07 -10.99 4.28
CA ILE A 132 -11.01 -12.07 5.28
C ILE A 132 -11.31 -11.47 6.65
N VAL A 133 -12.11 -12.16 7.44
CA VAL A 133 -12.30 -11.87 8.86
C VAL A 133 -11.41 -12.79 9.70
N ILE A 134 -10.62 -12.21 10.58
CA ILE A 134 -9.75 -12.94 11.50
C ILE A 134 -10.19 -12.64 12.92
N VAL A 135 -10.58 -13.65 13.67
CA VAL A 135 -10.82 -13.53 15.11
C VAL A 135 -9.55 -13.90 15.86
N ASN A 136 -8.96 -12.94 16.54
CA ASN A 136 -7.73 -13.09 17.31
C ASN A 136 -8.03 -13.11 18.81
N LYS A 137 -7.11 -13.56 19.65
CA LYS A 137 -7.22 -13.63 21.11
C LYS A 137 -8.43 -14.44 21.60
N THR A 138 -8.73 -15.52 20.95
CA THR A 138 -9.83 -16.43 21.32
C THR A 138 -9.59 -17.13 22.68
N ASP A 139 -8.34 -17.14 23.13
CA ASP A 139 -7.92 -17.60 24.45
C ASP A 139 -8.45 -16.75 25.61
N LEU A 140 -8.91 -15.53 25.35
CA LEU A 140 -9.45 -14.62 26.36
C LEU A 140 -10.95 -14.82 26.63
N VAL A 141 -11.61 -15.75 25.94
CA VAL A 141 -13.06 -16.01 26.04
C VAL A 141 -13.31 -17.40 26.56
N SER A 142 -14.13 -17.56 27.60
CA SER A 142 -14.62 -18.86 28.01
C SER A 142 -15.82 -19.26 27.15
N GLU A 143 -16.04 -20.56 26.96
CA GLU A 143 -17.17 -21.09 26.17
C GLU A 143 -18.54 -20.65 26.70
N SER A 144 -18.63 -20.24 27.97
CA SER A 144 -19.85 -19.82 28.64
C SER A 144 -20.15 -18.32 28.48
N ASP A 145 -19.24 -17.54 27.88
CA ASP A 145 -19.43 -16.09 27.78
C ASP A 145 -20.35 -15.71 26.61
N ALA A 146 -21.27 -14.77 26.86
CA ALA A 146 -22.14 -14.21 25.80
C ALA A 146 -21.33 -13.66 24.61
N LEU A 147 -20.11 -13.21 24.87
CA LEU A 147 -19.17 -12.72 23.85
C LEU A 147 -18.66 -13.86 22.95
N SER A 148 -18.50 -15.08 23.50
CA SER A 148 -18.16 -16.29 22.72
C SER A 148 -19.27 -16.62 21.72
N ALA A 149 -20.55 -16.51 22.14
CA ALA A 149 -21.70 -16.71 21.28
C ALA A 149 -21.76 -15.67 20.15
N ASP A 150 -21.58 -14.38 20.46
CA ASP A 150 -21.57 -13.28 19.50
C ASP A 150 -20.46 -13.45 18.42
N VAL A 151 -19.26 -13.84 18.84
CA VAL A 151 -18.13 -14.10 17.93
C VAL A 151 -18.37 -15.34 17.06
N SER A 152 -18.95 -16.42 17.65
CA SER A 152 -19.26 -17.66 16.94
C SER A 152 -20.38 -17.45 15.90
N GLU A 153 -21.41 -16.66 16.23
CA GLU A 153 -22.47 -16.28 15.31
C GLU A 153 -21.91 -15.48 14.14
N ALA A 154 -21.12 -14.44 14.41
CA ALA A 154 -20.47 -13.63 13.39
C ALA A 154 -19.57 -14.47 12.49
N ALA A 155 -18.74 -15.36 13.06
CA ALA A 155 -17.88 -16.24 12.27
C ALA A 155 -18.70 -17.17 11.34
N THR A 156 -19.84 -17.65 11.80
CA THR A 156 -20.77 -18.48 11.00
C THR A 156 -21.36 -17.67 9.85
N ASP A 157 -21.80 -16.45 10.12
CA ASP A 157 -22.43 -15.57 9.13
C ASP A 157 -21.43 -15.11 8.06
N TYR A 158 -20.25 -14.68 8.47
CA TYR A 158 -19.18 -14.33 7.51
C TYR A 158 -18.75 -15.55 6.68
N GLY A 159 -18.59 -16.73 7.28
CA GLY A 159 -18.29 -17.95 6.56
C GLY A 159 -19.36 -18.33 5.52
N ARG A 160 -20.66 -18.08 5.82
CA ARG A 160 -21.76 -18.35 4.88
C ARG A 160 -21.73 -17.46 3.65
N ILE A 161 -21.26 -16.23 3.77
CA ILE A 161 -21.14 -15.25 2.67
C ILE A 161 -19.76 -15.23 2.02
N GLY A 162 -18.83 -16.09 2.48
CA GLY A 162 -17.56 -16.37 1.78
C GLY A 162 -16.32 -15.63 2.29
N TYR A 163 -16.37 -15.09 3.52
CA TYR A 163 -15.24 -14.44 4.17
C TYR A 163 -14.52 -15.31 5.19
#